data_520447c781668d0842f8516d9998d18c
#
_entry.id   520447c781668d0842f8516d9998d18c
#
_cell.length_a   1.000
_cell.length_b   1.000
_cell.length_c   1.000
_cell.angle_alpha   90.00
_cell.angle_beta   90.00
_cell.angle_gamma   90.00
#
_symmetry.space_group_name_H-M   'P 1'
#
loop_
_entity.id
_entity.type
_entity.pdbx_description
1 polymer ?
#
loop_
_entity_poly.entity_id
_entity_poly.type
_entity_poly.pdbx_seq_one_letter_code
_entity_poly.pdbx_strand_id
1 'polypeptide(L)'
;MAVQIPDVAGHPNRLPFEGCLTLVDVASDRAPSGARGHRVVLTREAAEAALPSLLGMAVDYKAGWDGHDARQKCGIITTAQLEGRKLMVGGYLFARDFPEFGRMEARHGSDQGKVGAEAVGDMGMSYELADAHVADMRAPIWTLTRATFTGAAILLREKAAYRATSFRVNWKQAQRAGRAALAHG
;
A
#
# COMPACT_ATOMS: atom_id res chain seq x y z
N MET A 1 3.54 -8.92 -11.79
CA MET A 1 2.90 -8.18 -12.91
C MET A 1 3.26 -6.70 -12.81
N ALA A 2 3.37 -6.01 -13.93
CA ALA A 2 3.67 -4.58 -13.97
C ALA A 2 3.01 -3.89 -15.17
N VAL A 3 2.65 -2.62 -14.99
CA VAL A 3 2.27 -1.72 -16.08
C VAL A 3 3.51 -0.94 -16.50
N GLN A 4 3.79 -0.92 -17.79
CA GLN A 4 4.91 -0.17 -18.35
C GLN A 4 4.57 1.32 -18.36
N ILE A 5 5.27 2.09 -17.55
CA ILE A 5 5.14 3.55 -17.50
C ILE A 5 6.48 4.16 -17.90
N PRO A 6 6.53 5.07 -18.87
CA PRO A 6 7.77 5.74 -19.26
C PRO A 6 8.42 6.43 -18.07
N ASP A 7 9.72 6.25 -17.90
CA ASP A 7 10.47 6.99 -16.88
C ASP A 7 10.57 8.47 -17.28
N VAL A 8 10.29 9.34 -16.32
CA VAL A 8 10.42 10.79 -16.46
C VAL A 8 11.22 11.30 -15.27
N ALA A 9 12.48 11.57 -15.51
CA ALA A 9 13.39 12.03 -14.48
C ALA A 9 12.87 13.30 -13.78
N GLY A 10 12.88 13.31 -12.44
CA GLY A 10 12.47 14.46 -11.65
C GLY A 10 10.97 14.81 -11.70
N HIS A 11 10.12 13.91 -12.20
CA HIS A 11 8.69 14.17 -12.23
C HIS A 11 8.12 14.39 -10.81
N PRO A 12 7.51 15.56 -10.50
CA PRO A 12 7.17 15.94 -9.14
C PRO A 12 6.07 15.08 -8.49
N ASN A 13 5.25 14.41 -9.32
CA ASN A 13 4.17 13.52 -8.87
C ASN A 13 4.47 12.04 -9.14
N ARG A 14 5.75 11.65 -9.18
CA ARG A 14 6.17 10.25 -9.31
C ARG A 14 7.19 9.86 -8.24
N LEU A 15 6.79 10.02 -6.97
CA LEU A 15 7.59 9.56 -5.84
C LEU A 15 7.41 8.05 -5.67
N PRO A 16 8.43 7.22 -5.95
CA PRO A 16 8.29 5.77 -5.90
C PRO A 16 8.01 5.27 -4.50
N PHE A 17 7.11 4.29 -4.38
CA PHE A 17 6.87 3.56 -3.14
C PHE A 17 6.84 2.06 -3.40
N GLU A 18 7.02 1.30 -2.33
CA GLU A 18 6.76 -0.14 -2.27
C GLU A 18 6.16 -0.51 -0.92
N GLY A 19 5.42 -1.61 -0.87
CA GLY A 19 4.84 -2.09 0.36
C GLY A 19 4.30 -3.50 0.28
N CYS A 20 4.12 -4.10 1.45
CA CYS A 20 3.36 -5.33 1.59
C CYS A 20 1.90 -4.95 1.85
N LEU A 21 1.03 -5.22 0.87
CA LEU A 21 -0.39 -4.87 0.94
C LEU A 21 -1.15 -5.78 1.89
N THR A 22 -0.85 -7.08 1.86
CA THR A 22 -1.50 -8.10 2.69
C THR A 22 -0.69 -9.39 2.69
N LEU A 23 -1.14 -10.34 3.52
CA LEU A 23 -0.67 -11.72 3.49
C LEU A 23 -1.73 -12.64 2.88
N VAL A 24 -1.30 -13.70 2.23
CA VAL A 24 -2.16 -14.79 1.72
C VAL A 24 -1.99 -16.03 2.58
N ASP A 25 -3.04 -16.85 2.67
CA ASP A 25 -3.09 -18.10 3.46
C ASP A 25 -2.79 -17.91 4.95
N VAL A 26 -3.05 -16.71 5.45
CA VAL A 26 -2.86 -16.33 6.85
C VAL A 26 -4.09 -15.57 7.33
N ALA A 27 -4.58 -15.91 8.50
CA ALA A 27 -5.68 -15.18 9.12
C ALA A 27 -5.24 -13.75 9.49
N SER A 28 -6.08 -12.77 9.20
CA SER A 28 -5.85 -11.39 9.63
C SER A 28 -5.73 -11.30 11.15
N ASP A 29 -4.96 -10.35 11.66
CA ASP A 29 -4.80 -10.15 13.11
C ASP A 29 -6.09 -9.60 13.74
N ARG A 30 -6.84 -8.83 12.96
CA ARG A 30 -8.15 -8.28 13.34
C ARG A 30 -9.15 -8.38 12.19
N ALA A 31 -10.42 -8.25 12.50
CA ALA A 31 -11.47 -8.19 11.49
C ALA A 31 -11.32 -6.91 10.64
N PRO A 32 -11.22 -7.02 9.31
CA PRO A 32 -11.30 -5.85 8.44
C PRO A 32 -12.71 -5.27 8.43
N SER A 33 -12.82 -3.99 8.05
CA SER A 33 -14.12 -3.35 7.82
C SER A 33 -14.91 -4.14 6.77
N GLY A 34 -16.20 -4.32 6.98
CA GLY A 34 -17.05 -5.12 6.08
C GLY A 34 -17.05 -6.62 6.32
N ALA A 35 -16.12 -7.17 7.10
CA ALA A 35 -16.10 -8.58 7.47
C ALA A 35 -17.00 -8.93 8.67
N ARG A 36 -17.87 -8.01 9.09
CA ARG A 36 -18.85 -8.20 10.17
C ARG A 36 -18.27 -8.77 11.48
N GLY A 37 -17.04 -8.38 11.80
CA GLY A 37 -16.32 -8.86 12.98
C GLY A 37 -15.53 -10.15 12.77
N HIS A 38 -15.60 -10.78 11.60
CA HIS A 38 -14.81 -11.97 11.29
C HIS A 38 -13.40 -11.61 10.87
N ARG A 39 -12.43 -12.36 11.36
CA ARG A 39 -11.10 -12.39 10.77
C ARG A 39 -11.18 -13.07 9.39
N VAL A 40 -10.26 -12.74 8.50
CA VAL A 40 -10.29 -13.23 7.12
C VAL A 40 -8.98 -13.90 6.73
N VAL A 41 -9.06 -14.87 5.84
CA VAL A 41 -7.95 -15.46 5.10
C VAL A 41 -8.21 -15.20 3.62
N LEU A 42 -7.32 -14.51 2.93
CA LEU A 42 -7.32 -14.44 1.48
C LEU A 42 -6.50 -15.61 0.96
N THR A 43 -7.10 -16.52 0.18
CA THR A 43 -6.36 -17.63 -0.37
C THR A 43 -5.34 -17.15 -1.41
N ARG A 44 -4.24 -17.89 -1.56
CA ARG A 44 -3.24 -17.62 -2.59
C ARG A 44 -3.87 -17.60 -3.99
N GLU A 45 -4.70 -18.58 -4.30
CA GLU A 45 -5.37 -18.70 -5.60
C GLU A 45 -6.25 -17.49 -5.88
N ALA A 46 -7.03 -17.05 -4.88
CA ALA A 46 -7.86 -15.85 -5.01
C ALA A 46 -7.02 -14.59 -5.22
N ALA A 47 -5.90 -14.46 -4.49
CA ALA A 47 -4.98 -13.34 -4.64
C ALA A 47 -4.30 -13.33 -6.01
N GLU A 48 -3.79 -14.48 -6.49
CA GLU A 48 -3.17 -14.61 -7.81
C GLU A 48 -4.12 -14.23 -8.93
N ALA A 49 -5.35 -14.74 -8.88
CA ALA A 49 -6.40 -14.40 -9.86
C ALA A 49 -6.77 -12.91 -9.83
N ALA A 50 -6.67 -12.26 -8.67
CA ALA A 50 -7.03 -10.86 -8.47
C ALA A 50 -5.88 -9.87 -8.73
N LEU A 51 -4.61 -10.31 -8.85
CA LEU A 51 -3.46 -9.43 -9.09
C LEU A 51 -3.68 -8.39 -10.19
N PRO A 52 -4.24 -8.75 -11.37
CA PRO A 52 -4.48 -7.77 -12.43
C PRO A 52 -5.35 -6.59 -12.00
N SER A 53 -6.27 -6.79 -11.05
CA SER A 53 -7.16 -5.72 -10.58
C SER A 53 -6.46 -4.66 -9.74
N LEU A 54 -5.24 -4.94 -9.23
CA LEU A 54 -4.42 -3.95 -8.52
C LEU A 54 -3.73 -2.97 -9.45
N LEU A 55 -3.42 -3.37 -10.68
CA LEU A 55 -2.65 -2.53 -11.59
C LEU A 55 -3.50 -1.34 -12.07
N GLY A 56 -2.99 -0.14 -11.87
CA GLY A 56 -3.71 1.10 -12.16
C GLY A 56 -4.68 1.53 -11.05
N MET A 57 -4.81 0.76 -9.97
CA MET A 57 -5.65 1.16 -8.84
C MET A 57 -4.99 2.25 -8.01
N ALA A 58 -5.81 3.15 -7.49
CA ALA A 58 -5.36 4.23 -6.64
C ALA A 58 -5.00 3.75 -5.24
N VAL A 59 -4.03 4.43 -4.67
CA VAL A 59 -3.71 4.37 -3.24
C VAL A 59 -4.28 5.60 -2.57
N ASP A 60 -4.95 5.42 -1.45
CA ASP A 60 -5.46 6.51 -0.63
C ASP A 60 -4.86 6.52 0.78
N TYR A 61 -5.18 7.54 1.53
CA TYR A 61 -4.95 7.64 2.96
C TYR A 61 -6.02 8.52 3.60
N LYS A 62 -6.20 8.38 4.87
CA LYS A 62 -7.07 9.24 5.68
C LYS A 62 -6.24 10.11 6.62
N ALA A 63 -6.67 11.32 6.87
CA ALA A 63 -6.06 12.17 7.89
C ALA A 63 -6.00 11.42 9.23
N GLY A 64 -4.83 11.40 9.88
CA GLY A 64 -4.58 10.58 11.06
C GLY A 64 -4.12 9.16 10.79
N TRP A 65 -4.05 8.72 9.52
CA TRP A 65 -3.52 7.42 9.09
C TRP A 65 -4.24 6.22 9.72
N ASP A 66 -5.55 6.32 9.90
CA ASP A 66 -6.36 5.33 10.61
C ASP A 66 -7.36 4.57 9.72
N GLY A 67 -7.31 4.78 8.40
CA GLY A 67 -8.23 4.11 7.47
C GLY A 67 -8.14 4.60 6.03
N HIS A 68 -9.23 4.41 5.30
CA HIS A 68 -9.39 4.80 3.91
C HIS A 68 -10.16 6.13 3.78
N ASP A 69 -9.78 6.96 2.82
CA ASP A 69 -10.58 8.09 2.33
C ASP A 69 -10.54 8.13 0.80
N ALA A 70 -11.63 7.70 0.18
CA ALA A 70 -11.74 7.64 -1.27
C ALA A 70 -11.56 8.99 -1.99
N ARG A 71 -11.62 10.12 -1.26
CA ARG A 71 -11.38 11.45 -1.79
C ARG A 71 -9.90 11.84 -1.80
N GLN A 72 -9.05 11.10 -1.10
CA GLN A 72 -7.61 11.35 -0.97
C GLN A 72 -6.78 10.31 -1.73
N LYS A 73 -6.98 10.24 -3.05
CA LYS A 73 -6.22 9.36 -3.94
C LYS A 73 -4.83 9.97 -4.16
N CYS A 74 -3.86 9.49 -3.39
CA CYS A 74 -2.52 10.08 -3.31
C CYS A 74 -1.47 9.38 -4.19
N GLY A 75 -1.83 8.32 -4.89
CA GLY A 75 -0.91 7.56 -5.73
C GLY A 75 -1.59 6.47 -6.53
N ILE A 76 -0.79 5.72 -7.26
CA ILE A 76 -1.23 4.65 -8.16
C ILE A 76 -0.30 3.44 -8.02
N ILE A 77 -0.90 2.24 -8.07
CA ILE A 77 -0.18 0.96 -8.09
C ILE A 77 0.18 0.62 -9.54
N THR A 78 1.45 0.33 -9.79
CA THR A 78 1.96 -0.04 -11.12
C THR A 78 2.56 -1.44 -11.15
N THR A 79 2.86 -2.02 -9.99
CA THR A 79 3.38 -3.39 -9.85
C THR A 79 2.65 -4.14 -8.74
N ALA A 80 2.42 -5.42 -8.96
CA ALA A 80 1.85 -6.32 -7.95
C ALA A 80 2.40 -7.73 -8.15
N GLN A 81 2.83 -8.39 -7.08
CA GLN A 81 3.36 -9.76 -7.12
C GLN A 81 3.25 -10.45 -5.78
N LEU A 82 3.21 -11.77 -5.79
CA LEU A 82 3.32 -12.58 -4.59
C LEU A 82 4.78 -12.99 -4.33
N GLU A 83 5.26 -12.72 -3.13
CA GLU A 83 6.57 -13.12 -2.62
C GLU A 83 6.36 -13.95 -1.35
N GLY A 84 6.48 -15.26 -1.47
CA GLY A 84 6.09 -16.15 -0.38
C GLY A 84 4.61 -15.92 -0.03
N ARG A 85 4.31 -15.57 1.21
CA ARG A 85 2.95 -15.23 1.66
C ARG A 85 2.61 -13.74 1.56
N LYS A 86 3.54 -12.91 1.09
CA LYS A 86 3.33 -11.47 0.99
C LYS A 86 2.81 -11.10 -0.39
N LEU A 87 1.77 -10.29 -0.45
CA LEU A 87 1.35 -9.60 -1.65
C LEU A 87 2.05 -8.24 -1.66
N MET A 88 3.07 -8.11 -2.48
CA MET A 88 3.86 -6.89 -2.63
C MET A 88 3.30 -6.03 -3.75
N VAL A 89 3.26 -4.73 -3.50
CA VAL A 89 2.85 -3.71 -4.46
C VAL A 89 3.89 -2.62 -4.54
N GLY A 90 3.96 -1.98 -5.70
CA GLY A 90 4.77 -0.79 -5.92
C GLY A 90 4.07 0.16 -6.87
N GLY A 91 4.55 1.39 -6.91
CA GLY A 91 3.98 2.43 -7.73
C GLY A 91 4.58 3.78 -7.41
N TYR A 92 3.81 4.84 -7.58
CA TYR A 92 4.25 6.17 -7.20
C TYR A 92 3.14 6.99 -6.54
N LEU A 93 3.59 7.92 -5.70
CA LEU A 93 2.75 8.90 -5.01
C LEU A 93 2.79 10.24 -5.75
N PHE A 94 1.70 10.98 -5.68
CA PHE A 94 1.57 12.34 -6.20
C PHE A 94 2.11 13.35 -5.18
N ALA A 95 3.42 13.29 -4.92
CA ALA A 95 4.06 13.98 -3.78
C ALA A 95 3.98 15.50 -3.84
N ARG A 96 3.85 16.10 -5.04
CA ARG A 96 3.62 17.53 -5.18
C ARG A 96 2.25 17.93 -4.64
N ASP A 97 1.22 17.12 -4.91
CA ASP A 97 -0.16 17.40 -4.55
C ASP A 97 -0.47 16.96 -3.12
N PHE A 98 0.34 16.05 -2.59
CA PHE A 98 0.26 15.54 -1.21
C PHE A 98 1.60 15.73 -0.47
N PRO A 99 1.90 16.97 -0.03
CA PRO A 99 3.21 17.33 0.54
C PRO A 99 3.52 16.65 1.87
N GLU A 100 2.56 16.02 2.52
CA GLU A 100 2.76 15.21 3.72
C GLU A 100 3.72 14.04 3.50
N PHE A 101 3.77 13.47 2.29
CA PHE A 101 4.74 12.42 1.94
C PHE A 101 6.17 12.97 1.89
N GLY A 102 6.35 14.22 1.45
CA GLY A 102 7.66 14.90 1.49
C GLY A 102 8.16 15.12 2.92
N ARG A 103 7.27 15.37 3.86
CA ARG A 103 7.61 15.53 5.28
C ARG A 103 7.98 14.24 5.98
N MET A 104 7.57 13.09 5.45
CA MET A 104 8.01 11.78 5.95
C MET A 104 9.53 11.58 5.77
N GLU A 105 10.13 12.14 4.70
CA GLU A 105 11.57 12.08 4.47
C GLU A 105 12.36 12.90 5.48
N ALA A 106 11.94 14.14 5.73
CA ALA A 106 12.64 15.07 6.59
C ALA A 106 12.83 14.54 8.04
N ARG A 107 11.99 13.60 8.45
CA ARG A 107 12.05 12.95 9.76
C ARG A 107 13.01 11.76 9.82
N HIS A 108 13.38 11.20 8.65
CA HIS A 108 14.36 10.10 8.55
C HIS A 108 15.82 10.58 8.51
N GLY A 109 16.06 11.83 8.15
CA GLY A 109 17.41 12.41 8.00
C GLY A 109 17.96 13.18 9.20
N SER A 110 17.16 13.42 10.23
CA SER A 110 17.58 14.14 11.42
C SER A 110 17.60 13.22 12.64
N ASP A 111 18.75 12.63 12.90
CA ASP A 111 19.06 11.99 14.18
C ASP A 111 19.30 13.07 15.25
N GLN A 112 18.26 13.83 15.59
CA GLN A 112 18.19 14.64 16.81
C GLN A 112 16.78 15.14 17.08
N GLY A 113 16.18 14.65 18.16
CA GLY A 113 14.99 15.25 18.77
C GLY A 113 13.77 14.35 18.83
N LYS A 114 13.63 13.66 19.94
CA LYS A 114 12.43 12.96 20.37
C LYS A 114 11.21 13.88 20.32
N VAL A 115 10.40 13.78 19.28
CA VAL A 115 8.93 13.93 19.20
C VAL A 115 8.53 13.67 17.74
N GLY A 116 7.91 12.53 17.46
CA GLY A 116 7.32 12.24 16.15
C GLY A 116 8.07 11.25 15.23
N ALA A 117 9.10 10.55 15.72
CA ALA A 117 9.83 9.51 14.96
C ALA A 117 9.03 8.21 14.71
N GLU A 118 7.79 8.14 15.17
CA GLU A 118 6.96 6.92 15.14
C GLU A 118 6.31 6.64 13.78
N ALA A 119 6.26 7.60 12.85
CA ALA A 119 5.33 7.51 11.74
C ALA A 119 5.80 6.67 10.55
N VAL A 120 7.09 6.57 10.22
CA VAL A 120 7.51 5.90 8.97
C VAL A 120 7.86 4.42 9.16
N GLY A 121 8.40 4.03 10.31
CA GLY A 121 8.63 2.63 10.66
C GLY A 121 7.34 1.84 10.95
N ASP A 122 6.25 2.56 11.27
CA ASP A 122 4.99 1.98 11.70
C ASP A 122 3.88 2.05 10.63
N MET A 123 4.21 2.42 9.39
CA MET A 123 3.24 2.44 8.30
C MET A 123 3.03 1.06 7.71
N GLY A 124 1.79 0.74 7.47
CA GLY A 124 1.31 -0.46 6.80
C GLY A 124 0.40 -0.12 5.65
N MET A 125 -0.23 -1.15 5.11
CA MET A 125 -1.20 -1.02 4.04
C MET A 125 -2.46 -1.82 4.34
N SER A 126 -3.53 -1.42 3.69
CA SER A 126 -4.81 -2.10 3.67
C SER A 126 -5.38 -2.09 2.26
N TYR A 127 -6.25 -3.04 1.95
CA TYR A 127 -6.91 -3.13 0.65
C TYR A 127 -8.42 -2.95 0.77
N GLU A 128 -9.03 -2.60 -0.34
CA GLU A 128 -10.48 -2.62 -0.56
C GLU A 128 -10.82 -3.70 -1.57
N LEU A 129 -11.90 -4.42 -1.33
CA LEU A 129 -12.39 -5.48 -2.19
C LEU A 129 -13.82 -5.22 -2.66
N ALA A 130 -14.10 -5.66 -3.90
CA ALA A 130 -15.43 -5.95 -4.39
C ALA A 130 -15.54 -7.45 -4.72
N ASP A 131 -16.76 -7.91 -4.90
CA ASP A 131 -17.07 -9.29 -5.36
C ASP A 131 -16.38 -10.38 -4.54
N ALA A 132 -16.20 -10.15 -3.25
CA ALA A 132 -15.59 -11.11 -2.35
C ALA A 132 -16.52 -12.31 -2.10
N HIS A 133 -16.00 -13.51 -2.31
CA HIS A 133 -16.70 -14.75 -1.99
C HIS A 133 -16.10 -15.38 -0.74
N VAL A 134 -16.95 -15.69 0.22
CA VAL A 134 -16.60 -16.41 1.45
C VAL A 134 -16.99 -17.87 1.29
N ALA A 135 -16.06 -18.79 1.54
CA ALA A 135 -16.31 -20.23 1.38
C ALA A 135 -17.43 -20.74 2.31
N ASP A 136 -17.43 -20.29 3.56
CA ASP A 136 -18.46 -20.59 4.55
C ASP A 136 -18.72 -19.37 5.43
N MET A 137 -19.90 -18.78 5.29
CA MET A 137 -20.33 -17.62 6.08
C MET A 137 -20.54 -17.91 7.58
N ARG A 138 -20.64 -19.18 7.96
CA ARG A 138 -20.80 -19.62 9.36
C ARG A 138 -19.48 -19.87 10.05
N ALA A 139 -18.36 -19.95 9.28
CA ALA A 139 -17.06 -20.15 9.85
C ALA A 139 -16.64 -18.99 10.73
N PRO A 140 -15.92 -19.24 11.85
CA PRO A 140 -15.45 -18.17 12.71
C PRO A 140 -14.39 -17.28 12.05
N ILE A 141 -13.64 -17.83 11.08
CA ILE A 141 -12.71 -17.10 10.21
C ILE A 141 -13.19 -17.29 8.77
N TRP A 142 -13.40 -16.18 8.07
CA TRP A 142 -13.85 -16.22 6.70
C TRP A 142 -12.70 -16.46 5.72
N THR A 143 -12.82 -17.51 4.93
CA THR A 143 -11.89 -17.79 3.82
C THR A 143 -12.42 -17.15 2.55
N LEU A 144 -11.69 -16.19 2.01
CA LEU A 144 -12.00 -15.49 0.77
C LEU A 144 -11.41 -16.29 -0.40
N THR A 145 -12.29 -16.87 -1.21
CA THR A 145 -11.94 -17.73 -2.35
C THR A 145 -11.99 -17.01 -3.69
N ARG A 146 -12.57 -15.82 -3.72
CA ARG A 146 -12.58 -14.89 -4.85
C ARG A 146 -12.67 -13.46 -4.34
N ALA A 147 -12.00 -12.55 -5.03
CA ALA A 147 -12.07 -11.13 -4.75
C ALA A 147 -11.64 -10.32 -5.97
N THR A 148 -12.02 -9.05 -6.00
CA THR A 148 -11.49 -8.04 -6.91
C THR A 148 -10.95 -6.90 -6.07
N PHE A 149 -9.68 -6.53 -6.24
CA PHE A 149 -9.13 -5.37 -5.56
C PHE A 149 -9.64 -4.08 -6.22
N THR A 150 -10.14 -3.17 -5.42
CA THR A 150 -10.68 -1.88 -5.88
C THR A 150 -9.86 -0.69 -5.41
N GLY A 151 -8.88 -0.91 -4.52
CA GLY A 151 -7.97 0.10 -4.03
C GLY A 151 -7.11 -0.38 -2.88
N ALA A 152 -6.23 0.49 -2.45
CA ALA A 152 -5.37 0.29 -1.29
C ALA A 152 -5.27 1.59 -0.48
N ALA A 153 -4.96 1.47 0.80
CA ALA A 153 -4.66 2.61 1.66
C ALA A 153 -3.32 2.45 2.35
N ILE A 154 -2.71 3.59 2.65
CA ILE A 154 -1.56 3.73 3.54
C ILE A 154 -2.11 4.12 4.91
N LEU A 155 -1.76 3.39 5.95
CA LEU A 155 -2.24 3.64 7.30
C LEU A 155 -1.22 3.17 8.35
N LEU A 156 -1.45 3.54 9.60
CA LEU A 156 -0.64 3.02 10.70
C LEU A 156 -0.78 1.49 10.75
N ARG A 157 0.35 0.80 10.88
CA ARG A 157 0.40 -0.68 10.93
C ARG A 157 -0.50 -1.26 12.02
N GLU A 158 -0.59 -0.60 13.16
CA GLU A 158 -1.50 -0.99 14.23
C GLU A 158 -2.99 -0.91 13.86
N LYS A 159 -3.34 -0.13 12.84
CA LYS A 159 -4.71 -0.01 12.31
C LYS A 159 -4.99 -0.98 11.18
N ALA A 160 -3.96 -1.54 10.54
CA ALA A 160 -4.11 -2.52 9.46
C ALA A 160 -4.73 -3.83 9.97
N ALA A 161 -5.47 -4.52 9.11
CA ALA A 161 -6.00 -5.85 9.41
C ALA A 161 -4.88 -6.89 9.59
N TYR A 162 -3.74 -6.68 8.93
CA TYR A 162 -2.53 -7.47 9.08
C TYR A 162 -1.37 -6.58 9.56
N ARG A 163 -0.84 -6.85 10.75
CA ARG A 163 0.29 -6.12 11.31
C ARG A 163 1.60 -6.32 10.56
N ALA A 164 1.71 -7.42 9.81
CA ALA A 164 2.89 -7.73 8.99
C ALA A 164 2.90 -7.00 7.64
N THR A 165 1.96 -6.08 7.38
CA THR A 165 2.01 -5.18 6.24
C THR A 165 3.10 -4.13 6.43
N SER A 166 3.52 -3.49 5.33
CA SER A 166 4.55 -2.45 5.35
C SER A 166 4.33 -1.44 4.23
N PHE A 167 4.85 -0.25 4.44
CA PHE A 167 4.87 0.79 3.41
C PHE A 167 6.16 1.60 3.55
N ARG A 168 6.79 1.89 2.42
CA ARG A 168 7.96 2.78 2.39
C ARG A 168 8.11 3.50 1.06
N VAL A 169 8.68 4.69 1.14
CA VAL A 169 8.97 5.55 -0.01
C VAL A 169 10.44 5.38 -0.41
N ASN A 170 10.71 5.28 -1.70
CA ASN A 170 12.07 5.13 -2.21
C ASN A 170 12.67 6.49 -2.65
N TRP A 171 13.09 7.29 -1.67
CA TRP A 171 13.70 8.59 -1.88
C TRP A 171 15.00 8.55 -2.69
N LYS A 172 15.80 7.49 -2.52
CA LYS A 172 17.08 7.34 -3.26
C LYS A 172 16.85 7.24 -4.76
N GLN A 173 15.81 6.56 -5.17
CA GLN A 173 15.43 6.46 -6.59
C GLN A 173 14.93 7.80 -7.13
N ALA A 174 14.11 8.51 -6.36
CA ALA A 174 13.62 9.84 -6.73
C ALA A 174 14.76 10.86 -6.90
N GLN A 175 15.74 10.86 -5.98
CA GLN A 175 16.92 11.76 -6.05
C GLN A 175 17.87 11.41 -7.21
N ARG A 176 18.07 10.13 -7.54
CA ARG A 176 18.88 9.71 -8.69
C ARG A 176 18.27 10.17 -10.00
N ALA A 177 16.96 10.05 -10.15
CA ALA A 177 16.24 10.55 -11.31
C ALA A 177 16.40 12.08 -11.47
N GLY A 178 16.31 12.85 -10.38
CA GLY A 178 16.49 14.29 -10.39
C GLY A 178 17.92 14.73 -10.75
N ARG A 179 18.95 14.03 -10.24
CA ARG A 179 20.35 14.32 -10.56
C ARG A 179 20.73 13.98 -11.99
N ALA A 180 20.19 12.90 -12.54
CA ALA A 180 20.43 12.56 -13.95
C ALA A 180 19.86 13.61 -14.90
N ALA A 181 18.72 14.23 -14.58
CA ALA A 181 18.13 15.30 -15.37
C ALA A 181 18.99 16.58 -15.41
N LEU A 182 19.66 16.91 -14.30
CA LEU A 182 20.54 18.09 -14.21
C LEU A 182 21.91 17.89 -14.91
N ALA A 183 22.32 16.66 -15.17
CA ALA A 183 23.60 16.35 -15.80
C ALA A 183 23.54 16.36 -17.34
N HIS A 184 22.35 16.44 -17.94
CA HIS A 184 22.11 16.39 -19.39
C HIS A 184 21.43 17.66 -19.92
N GLY A 185 21.31 18.70 -19.14
CA GLY A 185 20.89 20.05 -19.51
C GLY A 185 22.05 21.02 -19.44
#